data_011d5939381d2d2972ade0f17e5add81
#
_entry.id   011d5939381d2d2972ade0f17e5add81
#
_cell.length_a   1.000
_cell.length_b   1.000
_cell.length_c   1.000
_cell.angle_alpha   90.00
_cell.angle_beta   90.00
_cell.angle_gamma   90.00
#
_symmetry.space_group_name_H-M   'P 1'
#
loop_
_entity.id
_entity.type
_entity.pdbx_description
1 polymer ?
#
loop_
_entity_poly.entity_id
_entity_poly.type
_entity_poly.pdbx_seq_one_letter_code
_entity_poly.pdbx_strand_id
1 'polypeptide(L)'
;LNNANSFNGFLVYGPDKGQVRHRAYQIIKKLKGRNSLEIVKISLEDLEKNSFLDFVNQTNIFSNKLIIFLDLDLAPVLNLDLKFFLTISSSSNFVLLEGGNLKKNNVLVKNFSLENKLACIPCYHDTDNTIKYTIKKFSEKLNLIIDSESINYLSQKLGSDKLLTLQEIKKLSIY
;
A
#
# COMPACT_ATOMS: atom_id res chain seq x y z
N LEU A 1 1.93 5.50 -9.64
CA LEU A 1 3.13 5.48 -8.78
C LEU A 1 4.39 6.08 -9.43
N ASN A 2 4.31 6.72 -10.59
CA ASN A 2 5.52 7.23 -11.26
C ASN A 2 6.21 8.36 -10.47
N ASN A 3 5.48 9.10 -9.65
CA ASN A 3 6.00 10.21 -8.83
C ASN A 3 5.80 9.98 -7.33
N ALA A 4 6.17 8.80 -6.80
CA ALA A 4 6.00 8.53 -5.36
C ALA A 4 6.72 9.55 -4.47
N ASN A 5 7.88 10.06 -4.90
CA ASN A 5 8.67 11.04 -4.14
C ASN A 5 8.02 12.44 -4.05
N SER A 6 6.93 12.71 -4.79
CA SER A 6 6.19 13.99 -4.67
C SER A 6 5.20 14.01 -3.50
N PHE A 7 4.95 12.86 -2.87
CA PHE A 7 4.05 12.72 -1.74
C PHE A 7 4.82 12.40 -0.46
N ASN A 8 4.36 12.93 0.66
CA ASN A 8 4.89 12.65 1.99
C ASN A 8 4.05 11.59 2.72
N GLY A 9 2.75 11.49 2.41
CA GLY A 9 1.84 10.52 3.00
C GLY A 9 1.12 9.67 1.97
N PHE A 10 0.91 8.39 2.30
CA PHE A 10 0.19 7.41 1.48
C PHE A 10 -0.85 6.72 2.35
N LEU A 11 -2.10 6.71 1.90
CA LEU A 11 -3.16 5.88 2.44
C LEU A 11 -3.50 4.82 1.39
N VAL A 12 -3.20 3.56 1.69
CA VAL A 12 -3.58 2.41 0.87
C VAL A 12 -4.69 1.68 1.59
N TYR A 13 -5.87 1.57 1.00
CA TYR A 13 -7.04 1.04 1.69
C TYR A 13 -7.99 0.31 0.74
N GLY A 14 -8.80 -0.58 1.27
CA GLY A 14 -9.84 -1.26 0.49
C GLY A 14 -10.19 -2.65 1.03
N PRO A 15 -11.22 -3.28 0.45
CA PRO A 15 -11.66 -4.61 0.85
C PRO A 15 -10.67 -5.71 0.47
N ASP A 16 -9.86 -5.50 -0.57
CA ASP A 16 -8.83 -6.47 -1.01
C ASP A 16 -7.54 -6.28 -0.21
N LYS A 17 -7.43 -6.98 0.93
CA LYS A 17 -6.24 -6.94 1.81
C LYS A 17 -4.96 -7.34 1.08
N GLY A 18 -5.03 -8.29 0.16
CA GLY A 18 -3.90 -8.74 -0.66
C GLY A 18 -3.39 -7.60 -1.55
N GLN A 19 -4.30 -6.89 -2.21
CA GLN A 19 -3.96 -5.75 -3.04
C GLN A 19 -3.43 -4.57 -2.22
N VAL A 20 -4.01 -4.29 -1.05
CA VAL A 20 -3.53 -3.26 -0.11
C VAL A 20 -2.07 -3.51 0.23
N ARG A 21 -1.73 -4.70 0.75
CA ARG A 21 -0.35 -5.08 1.08
C ARG A 21 0.59 -5.04 -0.11
N HIS A 22 0.13 -5.53 -1.27
CA HIS A 22 0.94 -5.49 -2.49
C HIS A 22 1.26 -4.06 -2.92
N ARG A 23 0.29 -3.14 -2.86
CA ARG A 23 0.49 -1.73 -3.18
C ARG A 23 1.40 -1.02 -2.17
N ALA A 24 1.21 -1.27 -0.88
CA ALA A 24 2.08 -0.75 0.17
C ALA A 24 3.53 -1.21 -0.05
N TYR A 25 3.76 -2.49 -0.33
CA TYR A 25 5.09 -3.01 -0.66
C TYR A 25 5.70 -2.34 -1.90
N GLN A 26 4.90 -2.12 -2.96
CA GLN A 26 5.35 -1.42 -4.17
C GLN A 26 5.77 0.02 -3.87
N ILE A 27 5.05 0.73 -3.00
CA ILE A 27 5.38 2.09 -2.56
C ILE A 27 6.71 2.07 -1.79
N ILE A 28 6.84 1.21 -0.79
CA ILE A 28 8.07 1.06 0.00
C ILE A 28 9.27 0.77 -0.91
N LYS A 29 9.13 -0.21 -1.81
CA LYS A 29 10.18 -0.57 -2.76
C LYS A 29 10.59 0.62 -3.63
N LYS A 30 9.64 1.44 -4.03
CA LYS A 30 9.88 2.59 -4.88
C LYS A 30 10.52 3.74 -4.11
N LEU A 31 10.07 4.01 -2.88
CA LEU A 31 10.66 5.03 -2.00
C LEU A 31 12.09 4.66 -1.61
N LYS A 32 12.34 3.40 -1.28
CA LYS A 32 13.70 2.91 -1.02
C LYS A 32 14.61 3.11 -2.21
N GLY A 33 14.15 2.80 -3.44
CA GLY A 33 14.89 3.04 -4.67
C GLY A 33 16.38 2.72 -4.55
N ARG A 34 17.22 3.76 -4.75
CA ARG A 34 18.67 3.73 -4.53
C ARG A 34 19.09 4.24 -3.13
N ASN A 35 18.14 4.71 -2.32
CA ASN A 35 18.39 5.25 -0.98
C ASN A 35 18.13 4.18 0.07
N SER A 36 19.00 4.06 1.05
CA SER A 36 18.84 3.18 2.22
C SER A 36 17.87 3.79 3.23
N LEU A 37 16.57 3.87 2.88
CA LEU A 37 15.55 4.31 3.83
C LEU A 37 15.20 3.20 4.82
N GLU A 38 15.17 3.55 6.09
CA GLU A 38 14.73 2.66 7.16
C GLU A 38 13.19 2.66 7.27
N ILE A 39 12.62 1.51 7.64
CA ILE A 39 11.18 1.36 7.87
C ILE A 39 10.95 1.26 9.37
N VAL A 40 10.21 2.20 9.92
CA VAL A 40 9.73 2.17 11.30
C VAL A 40 8.29 1.66 11.28
N LYS A 41 8.09 0.41 11.70
CA LYS A 41 6.74 -0.15 11.89
C LYS A 41 6.26 0.22 13.28
N ILE A 42 5.09 0.83 13.34
CA ILE A 42 4.47 1.24 14.59
C ILE A 42 3.49 0.17 15.03
N SER A 43 3.64 -0.32 16.26
CA SER A 43 2.74 -1.25 16.91
C SER A 43 1.69 -0.54 17.78
N LEU A 44 0.70 -1.29 18.28
CA LEU A 44 -0.25 -0.76 19.28
C LEU A 44 0.45 -0.31 20.55
N GLU A 45 1.40 -1.11 21.05
CA GLU A 45 2.17 -0.80 22.27
C GLU A 45 2.96 0.50 22.12
N ASP A 46 3.45 0.81 20.93
CA ASP A 46 4.13 2.07 20.64
C ASP A 46 3.16 3.26 20.74
N LEU A 47 1.93 3.09 20.24
CA LEU A 47 0.89 4.13 20.27
C LEU A 47 0.30 4.35 21.66
N GLU A 48 0.37 3.37 22.55
CA GLU A 48 -0.01 3.54 23.96
C GLU A 48 0.99 4.41 24.73
N LYS A 49 2.26 4.38 24.33
CA LYS A 49 3.36 5.10 25.00
C LYS A 49 3.64 6.47 24.39
N ASN A 50 3.43 6.61 23.08
CA ASN A 50 3.80 7.80 22.31
C ASN A 50 2.69 8.20 21.35
N SER A 51 2.61 9.48 21.02
CA SER A 51 1.73 9.96 19.95
C SER A 51 2.24 9.49 18.59
N PHE A 52 1.32 9.13 17.67
CA PHE A 52 1.69 8.85 16.29
C PHE A 52 2.49 9.98 15.64
N LEU A 53 2.16 11.23 15.96
CA LEU A 53 2.85 12.39 15.41
C LEU A 53 4.31 12.51 15.87
N ASP A 54 4.67 11.95 17.02
CA ASP A 54 6.06 11.92 17.50
C ASP A 54 6.90 11.02 16.59
N PHE A 55 6.36 9.88 16.15
CA PHE A 55 7.02 9.02 15.16
C PHE A 55 7.14 9.72 13.80
N VAL A 56 6.11 10.44 13.35
CA VAL A 56 6.14 11.18 12.08
C VAL A 56 7.24 12.22 12.07
N ASN A 57 7.50 12.86 13.20
CA ASN A 57 8.53 13.89 13.37
C ASN A 57 9.91 13.35 13.80
N GLN A 58 10.03 12.03 14.00
CA GLN A 58 11.28 11.40 14.42
C GLN A 58 12.38 11.66 13.39
N THR A 59 13.57 11.96 13.89
CA THR A 59 14.78 12.10 13.06
C THR A 59 15.69 10.90 13.27
N ASN A 60 16.30 10.43 12.19
CA ASN A 60 17.31 9.38 12.24
C ASN A 60 18.70 9.96 12.00
N ILE A 61 19.65 9.54 12.82
CA ILE A 61 21.05 10.00 12.74
C ILE A 61 21.75 9.45 11.48
N PHE A 62 21.30 8.30 11.00
CA PHE A 62 21.94 7.57 9.90
C PHE A 62 21.25 7.75 8.53
N SER A 63 20.01 8.24 8.51
CA SER A 63 19.27 8.48 7.27
C SER A 63 18.53 9.79 7.35
N ASN A 64 18.52 10.53 6.22
CA ASN A 64 17.82 11.80 6.15
C ASN A 64 16.29 11.66 6.16
N LYS A 65 15.76 10.46 5.91
CA LYS A 65 14.31 10.18 5.87
C LYS A 65 13.99 8.76 6.33
N LEU A 66 12.83 8.62 6.98
CA LEU A 66 12.25 7.35 7.40
C LEU A 66 10.97 7.05 6.60
N ILE A 67 10.59 5.78 6.56
CA ILE A 67 9.26 5.33 6.15
C ILE A 67 8.53 4.91 7.43
N ILE A 68 7.59 5.73 7.89
CA ILE A 68 6.75 5.43 9.06
C ILE A 68 5.55 4.62 8.57
N PHE A 69 5.47 3.37 9.00
CA PHE A 69 4.44 2.44 8.57
C PHE A 69 3.49 2.12 9.72
N LEU A 70 2.19 2.26 9.48
CA LEU A 70 1.13 1.94 10.41
C LEU A 70 0.01 1.14 9.73
N ASP A 71 -0.36 -0.01 10.33
CA ASP A 71 -1.55 -0.76 9.97
C ASP A 71 -2.73 -0.22 10.79
N LEU A 72 -3.70 0.39 10.13
CA LEU A 72 -4.88 1.01 10.77
C LEU A 72 -5.88 -0.01 11.33
N ASP A 73 -5.85 -1.26 10.86
CA ASP A 73 -6.65 -2.33 11.45
C ASP A 73 -6.17 -2.63 12.89
N LEU A 74 -4.90 -2.33 13.18
CA LEU A 74 -4.28 -2.50 14.50
C LEU A 74 -4.32 -1.23 15.35
N ALA A 75 -4.71 -0.08 14.80
CA ALA A 75 -4.66 1.22 15.48
C ALA A 75 -6.05 1.90 15.49
N PRO A 76 -6.98 1.43 16.34
CA PRO A 76 -8.35 1.96 16.35
C PRO A 76 -8.45 3.42 16.83
N VAL A 77 -7.43 3.98 17.48
CA VAL A 77 -7.51 5.30 18.16
C VAL A 77 -6.42 6.25 17.67
N LEU A 78 -6.57 6.75 16.44
CA LEU A 78 -5.83 7.92 15.99
C LEU A 78 -6.70 9.17 16.13
N ASN A 79 -6.16 10.23 16.71
CA ASN A 79 -6.80 11.55 16.67
C ASN A 79 -6.62 12.15 15.28
N LEU A 80 -7.68 12.06 14.46
CA LEU A 80 -7.70 12.50 13.05
C LEU A 80 -8.15 13.96 12.95
N ASP A 81 -7.47 14.85 13.69
CA ASP A 81 -7.69 16.28 13.59
C ASP A 81 -6.93 16.89 12.39
N LEU A 82 -7.13 18.18 12.14
CA LEU A 82 -6.44 18.90 11.07
C LEU A 82 -4.91 18.87 11.25
N LYS A 83 -4.44 18.92 12.50
CA LYS A 83 -3.00 18.86 12.83
C LYS A 83 -2.37 17.54 12.34
N PHE A 84 -3.09 16.40 12.45
CA PHE A 84 -2.63 15.10 11.96
C PHE A 84 -2.27 15.17 10.47
N PHE A 85 -3.17 15.69 9.63
CA PHE A 85 -2.96 15.72 8.18
C PHE A 85 -1.89 16.73 7.79
N LEU A 86 -1.87 17.91 8.41
CA LEU A 86 -0.85 18.93 8.17
C LEU A 86 0.55 18.44 8.56
N THR A 87 0.68 17.75 9.69
CA THR A 87 1.97 17.19 10.13
C THR A 87 2.48 16.17 9.13
N ILE A 88 1.64 15.23 8.65
CA ILE A 88 2.06 14.26 7.63
C ILE A 88 2.42 14.97 6.32
N SER A 89 1.60 15.93 5.89
CA SER A 89 1.81 16.68 4.64
C SER A 89 3.12 17.48 4.65
N SER A 90 3.53 18.02 5.80
CA SER A 90 4.75 18.81 5.97
C SER A 90 5.97 18.00 6.45
N SER A 91 5.79 16.72 6.77
CA SER A 91 6.87 15.87 7.30
C SER A 91 8.03 15.73 6.32
N SER A 92 9.25 15.64 6.87
CA SER A 92 10.44 15.23 6.12
C SER A 92 10.42 13.71 5.86
N ASN A 93 9.73 12.93 6.68
CA ASN A 93 9.60 11.49 6.55
C ASN A 93 8.46 11.09 5.62
N PHE A 94 8.49 9.86 5.12
CA PHE A 94 7.37 9.27 4.41
C PHE A 94 6.46 8.55 5.40
N VAL A 95 5.15 8.76 5.29
CA VAL A 95 4.15 8.10 6.10
C VAL A 95 3.34 7.16 5.22
N LEU A 96 3.25 5.88 5.59
CA LEU A 96 2.46 4.88 4.87
C LEU A 96 1.44 4.26 5.83
N LEU A 97 0.16 4.48 5.54
CA LEU A 97 -0.96 3.93 6.26
C LEU A 97 -1.60 2.82 5.44
N GLU A 98 -1.70 1.62 6.00
CA GLU A 98 -2.55 0.56 5.47
C GLU A 98 -3.92 0.62 6.15
N GLY A 99 -4.99 0.70 5.37
CA GLY A 99 -6.37 0.70 5.87
C GLY A 99 -7.16 -0.48 5.33
N GLY A 100 -8.10 -0.98 6.13
CA GLY A 100 -9.08 -1.96 5.69
C GLY A 100 -10.14 -1.34 4.78
N ASN A 101 -11.37 -1.85 4.84
CA ASN A 101 -12.47 -1.42 3.97
C ASN A 101 -13.04 -0.04 4.40
N LEU A 102 -12.27 1.01 4.18
CA LEU A 102 -12.70 2.37 4.45
C LEU A 102 -13.68 2.85 3.37
N LYS A 103 -14.76 3.53 3.80
CA LYS A 103 -15.72 4.15 2.88
C LYS A 103 -15.17 5.50 2.36
N LYS A 104 -15.64 5.94 1.18
CA LYS A 104 -15.26 7.25 0.60
C LYS A 104 -15.53 8.46 1.50
N ASN A 105 -16.53 8.37 2.38
CA ASN A 105 -16.88 9.41 3.34
C ASN A 105 -16.05 9.36 4.63
N ASN A 106 -15.15 8.40 4.79
CA ASN A 106 -14.23 8.32 5.93
C ASN A 106 -13.31 9.55 5.97
N VAL A 107 -13.03 10.06 7.16
CA VAL A 107 -12.21 11.27 7.40
C VAL A 107 -10.82 11.13 6.79
N LEU A 108 -10.16 9.98 6.95
CA LEU A 108 -8.86 9.71 6.34
C LEU A 108 -8.91 9.82 4.82
N VAL A 109 -9.88 9.13 4.18
CA VAL A 109 -10.01 9.10 2.72
C VAL A 109 -10.26 10.50 2.18
N LYS A 110 -11.15 11.28 2.82
CA LYS A 110 -11.44 12.66 2.41
C LYS A 110 -10.19 13.54 2.47
N ASN A 111 -9.51 13.58 3.62
CA ASN A 111 -8.37 14.48 3.81
C ASN A 111 -7.16 14.05 2.96
N PHE A 112 -6.87 12.75 2.84
CA PHE A 112 -5.81 12.27 1.93
C PHE A 112 -6.10 12.56 0.46
N SER A 113 -7.38 12.70 0.07
CA SER A 113 -7.76 13.04 -1.31
C SER A 113 -7.70 14.55 -1.60
N LEU A 114 -7.77 15.41 -0.58
CA LEU A 114 -7.77 16.87 -0.72
C LEU A 114 -6.36 17.46 -0.67
N GLU A 115 -5.44 16.84 0.07
CA GLU A 115 -4.10 17.36 0.29
C GLU A 115 -3.13 17.00 -0.83
N ASN A 116 -2.45 18.00 -1.41
CA ASN A 116 -1.55 17.81 -2.56
C ASN A 116 -0.32 16.94 -2.26
N LYS A 117 0.10 16.85 -1.00
CA LYS A 117 1.24 16.04 -0.56
C LYS A 117 0.86 14.66 -0.02
N LEU A 118 -0.43 14.34 -0.05
CA LEU A 118 -0.97 13.05 0.40
C LEU A 118 -1.55 12.28 -0.79
N ALA A 119 -1.30 10.99 -0.84
CA ALA A 119 -1.82 10.10 -1.87
C ALA A 119 -2.83 9.12 -1.28
N CYS A 120 -4.02 9.07 -1.86
CA CYS A 120 -5.09 8.16 -1.48
C CYS A 120 -5.23 7.06 -2.54
N ILE A 121 -4.99 5.80 -2.18
CA ILE A 121 -4.89 4.67 -3.11
C ILE A 121 -5.92 3.60 -2.74
N PRO A 122 -7.08 3.57 -3.41
CA PRO A 122 -8.08 2.53 -3.17
C PRO A 122 -7.69 1.19 -3.80
N CYS A 123 -7.96 0.11 -3.10
CA CYS A 123 -7.74 -1.27 -3.50
C CYS A 123 -9.06 -2.05 -3.44
N TYR A 124 -9.79 -2.03 -4.53
CA TYR A 124 -11.04 -2.78 -4.68
C TYR A 124 -10.73 -4.18 -5.22
N HIS A 125 -11.66 -5.11 -5.01
CA HIS A 125 -11.58 -6.44 -5.61
C HIS A 125 -11.48 -6.32 -7.12
N ASP A 126 -10.61 -7.12 -7.71
CA ASP A 126 -10.48 -7.19 -9.15
C ASP A 126 -11.76 -7.81 -9.76
N THR A 127 -12.22 -7.26 -10.87
CA THR A 127 -13.27 -7.88 -11.70
C THR A 127 -12.67 -9.02 -12.53
N ASP A 128 -13.51 -9.94 -13.02
CA ASP A 128 -13.05 -11.04 -13.90
C ASP A 128 -12.15 -10.58 -15.03
N ASN A 129 -12.49 -9.47 -15.67
CA ASN A 129 -11.69 -8.90 -16.75
C ASN A 129 -10.32 -8.40 -16.27
N THR A 130 -10.28 -7.81 -15.07
CA THR A 130 -9.04 -7.34 -14.45
C THR A 130 -8.15 -8.51 -14.05
N ILE A 131 -8.74 -9.58 -13.54
CA ILE A 131 -8.02 -10.82 -13.19
C ILE A 131 -7.40 -11.43 -14.44
N LYS A 132 -8.16 -11.63 -15.51
CA LYS A 132 -7.68 -12.16 -16.80
C LYS A 132 -6.54 -11.31 -17.37
N TYR A 133 -6.70 -9.99 -17.35
CA TYR A 133 -5.65 -9.07 -17.76
C TYR A 133 -4.38 -9.20 -16.91
N THR A 134 -4.54 -9.35 -15.58
CA THR A 134 -3.43 -9.53 -14.64
C THR A 134 -2.70 -10.84 -14.91
N ILE A 135 -3.43 -11.94 -15.12
CA ILE A 135 -2.87 -13.26 -15.47
C ILE A 135 -2.03 -13.12 -16.74
N LYS A 136 -2.64 -12.62 -17.83
CA LYS A 136 -1.97 -12.45 -19.12
C LYS A 136 -0.68 -11.64 -19.00
N LYS A 137 -0.78 -10.44 -18.42
CA LYS A 137 0.36 -9.52 -18.30
C LYS A 137 1.49 -10.06 -17.42
N PHE A 138 1.15 -10.81 -16.37
CA PHE A 138 2.17 -11.39 -15.49
C PHE A 138 2.82 -12.61 -16.11
N SER A 139 2.07 -13.43 -16.84
CA SER A 139 2.60 -14.56 -17.63
C SER A 139 3.57 -14.09 -18.69
N GLU A 140 3.24 -13.03 -19.43
CA GLU A 140 4.14 -12.40 -20.41
C GLU A 140 5.47 -11.97 -19.78
N LYS A 141 5.44 -11.40 -18.55
CA LYS A 141 6.66 -11.02 -17.83
C LYS A 141 7.53 -12.20 -17.41
N LEU A 142 6.94 -13.37 -17.26
CA LEU A 142 7.63 -14.62 -16.89
C LEU A 142 7.99 -15.45 -18.13
N ASN A 143 7.75 -14.93 -19.34
CA ASN A 143 7.91 -15.64 -20.61
C ASN A 143 7.08 -16.93 -20.69
N LEU A 144 5.95 -16.96 -19.97
CA LEU A 144 5.02 -18.08 -19.93
C LEU A 144 3.92 -17.87 -20.98
N ILE A 145 3.79 -18.79 -21.93
CA ILE A 145 2.75 -18.75 -22.96
C ILE A 145 1.52 -19.48 -22.40
N ILE A 146 0.43 -18.73 -22.23
CA ILE A 146 -0.84 -19.29 -21.74
C ILE A 146 -1.92 -18.92 -22.77
N ASP A 147 -2.71 -19.93 -23.18
CA ASP A 147 -3.85 -19.74 -24.08
C ASP A 147 -5.05 -19.08 -23.36
N SER A 148 -6.02 -18.63 -24.16
CA SER A 148 -7.20 -17.93 -23.64
C SER A 148 -8.10 -18.81 -22.78
N GLU A 149 -8.15 -20.12 -23.04
CA GLU A 149 -8.94 -21.08 -22.29
C GLU A 149 -8.35 -21.30 -20.90
N SER A 150 -7.05 -21.50 -20.83
CA SER A 150 -6.29 -21.58 -19.58
C SER A 150 -6.38 -20.28 -18.74
N ILE A 151 -6.35 -19.11 -19.38
CA ILE A 151 -6.57 -17.84 -18.68
C ILE A 151 -7.97 -17.76 -18.06
N ASN A 152 -9.00 -18.21 -18.80
CA ASN A 152 -10.37 -18.26 -18.29
C ASN A 152 -10.50 -19.23 -17.11
N TYR A 153 -9.92 -20.42 -17.23
CA TYR A 153 -9.91 -21.40 -16.15
C TYR A 153 -9.21 -20.88 -14.89
N LEU A 154 -8.01 -20.31 -15.04
CA LEU A 154 -7.25 -19.74 -13.94
C LEU A 154 -7.98 -18.56 -13.27
N SER A 155 -8.64 -17.70 -14.05
CA SER A 155 -9.40 -16.56 -13.50
C SER A 155 -10.55 -17.02 -12.59
N GLN A 156 -11.23 -18.10 -12.94
CA GLN A 156 -12.31 -18.68 -12.13
C GLN A 156 -11.78 -19.40 -10.87
N LYS A 157 -10.62 -20.05 -10.95
CA LYS A 157 -10.04 -20.79 -9.84
C LYS A 157 -9.32 -19.95 -8.82
N LEU A 158 -8.60 -18.91 -9.26
CA LEU A 158 -7.75 -18.09 -8.40
C LEU A 158 -8.53 -16.95 -7.69
N GLY A 159 -9.73 -16.66 -8.17
CA GLY A 159 -10.59 -15.65 -7.55
C GLY A 159 -10.00 -14.23 -7.57
N SER A 160 -10.47 -13.39 -6.65
CA SER A 160 -10.13 -11.95 -6.61
C SER A 160 -8.87 -11.59 -5.81
N ASP A 161 -8.20 -12.57 -5.17
CA ASP A 161 -6.96 -12.30 -4.43
C ASP A 161 -5.77 -12.17 -5.39
N LYS A 162 -5.31 -10.94 -5.54
CA LYS A 162 -4.22 -10.61 -6.45
C LYS A 162 -2.88 -11.22 -6.05
N LEU A 163 -2.57 -11.31 -4.76
CA LEU A 163 -1.30 -11.91 -4.31
C LEU A 163 -1.29 -13.40 -4.58
N LEU A 164 -2.38 -14.08 -4.28
CA LEU A 164 -2.55 -15.50 -4.58
C LEU A 164 -2.41 -15.75 -6.08
N THR A 165 -3.09 -14.95 -6.91
CA THR A 165 -2.99 -15.04 -8.37
C THR A 165 -1.55 -14.93 -8.86
N LEU A 166 -0.81 -13.93 -8.39
CA LEU A 166 0.59 -13.74 -8.80
C LEU A 166 1.50 -14.88 -8.32
N GLN A 167 1.27 -15.43 -7.12
CA GLN A 167 2.03 -16.55 -6.59
C GLN A 167 1.79 -17.84 -7.39
N GLU A 168 0.53 -18.14 -7.73
CA GLU A 168 0.20 -19.34 -8.52
C GLU A 168 0.76 -19.28 -9.94
N ILE A 169 0.67 -18.11 -10.62
CA ILE A 169 1.28 -17.95 -11.93
C ILE A 169 2.81 -18.08 -11.86
N LYS A 170 3.43 -17.55 -10.79
CA LYS A 170 4.87 -17.73 -10.58
C LYS A 170 5.25 -19.20 -10.38
N LYS A 171 4.43 -20.00 -9.68
CA LYS A 171 4.65 -21.43 -9.56
C LYS A 171 4.60 -22.11 -10.93
N LEU A 172 3.57 -21.80 -11.74
CA LEU A 172 3.46 -22.36 -13.09
C LEU A 172 4.67 -22.06 -13.99
N SER A 173 5.34 -20.93 -13.78
CA SER A 173 6.53 -20.57 -14.55
C SER A 173 7.81 -21.35 -14.18
N ILE A 174 7.77 -22.13 -13.11
CA ILE A 174 8.91 -22.94 -12.64
C ILE A 174 8.81 -24.39 -13.16
N TYR A 175 7.63 -24.82 -13.60
CA TYR A 175 7.38 -26.12 -14.21
C TYR A 175 7.47 -26.06 -15.73
#